data_4941bd58f3b18a3e17bcd7be6ad70bc6
#
_entry.id   4941bd58f3b18a3e17bcd7be6ad70bc6
#
_cell.length_a   1.000
_cell.length_b   1.000
_cell.length_c   1.000
_cell.angle_alpha   90.00
_cell.angle_beta   90.00
_cell.angle_gamma   90.00
#
_symmetry.space_group_name_H-M   'P 1'
#
loop_
_entity.id
_entity.type
_entity.pdbx_description
1 polymer ?
#
loop_
_entity_poly.entity_id
_entity_poly.type
_entity_poly.pdbx_seq_one_letter_code
_entity_poly.pdbx_strand_id
1 'polypeptide(L)'
;MELQAYHHRLFQSLAKPIDNMRLQHALFTGALTPLLAEARSLNFDFPYNASTPVPFTISVDKQFIEETQLKAKLYRPSPDLKDDSNAEWIEGPPHETMVTLAKDWANSYDWFEVQDEINSNFSHYAVTVDGPEDWNHPVPLHFVHERSDDPDAIPLLLLHGWPSSHLEWSKVIKPLSSGSGSSNVTFHVVAPDLPGYGFSPAPEYSGLSPSRMGIAFDKLMKTLGYEKYGVASTDVGWMVGMWMTHDVSESLIGHFTDFFLMQPNSTDLERYAQNQTTAEESAFISSITTWFGTRSSYATVHSQAPLAIGQAMSDTPVGFAGWILQLMHPISGAYAYSSTEVITDALMLWIQGVWGGLRSYKECFDVSGNAIICLGEA
;
A
#
# COMPACT_ATOMS: atom_id res chain seq x y z
N MET A 1 0.38 -20.14 -38.21
CA MET A 1 -0.74 -19.68 -39.11
C MET A 1 -2.01 -20.53 -38.97
N GLU A 2 -2.00 -21.66 -38.30
CA GLU A 2 -3.22 -22.51 -38.14
C GLU A 2 -4.04 -22.24 -36.87
N LEU A 3 -3.49 -21.59 -35.84
CA LEU A 3 -4.23 -21.26 -34.60
C LEU A 3 -5.22 -20.08 -34.75
N GLN A 4 -4.99 -19.16 -35.68
CA GLN A 4 -5.91 -18.03 -35.93
C GLN A 4 -7.16 -18.45 -36.74
N ALA A 5 -7.11 -19.52 -37.50
CA ALA A 5 -8.25 -20.02 -38.29
C ALA A 5 -9.26 -20.80 -37.43
N TYR A 6 -8.87 -21.31 -36.27
CA TYR A 6 -9.75 -22.09 -35.39
C TYR A 6 -10.68 -21.18 -34.55
N HIS A 7 -10.22 -20.01 -34.16
CA HIS A 7 -11.03 -19.06 -33.38
C HIS A 7 -12.13 -18.38 -34.20
N HIS A 8 -11.95 -18.21 -35.50
CA HIS A 8 -12.95 -17.54 -36.35
C HIS A 8 -14.17 -18.42 -36.71
N ARG A 9 -14.06 -19.74 -36.59
CA ARG A 9 -15.18 -20.67 -36.91
C ARG A 9 -16.10 -20.95 -35.73
N LEU A 10 -15.67 -20.71 -34.49
CA LEU A 10 -16.50 -20.89 -33.29
C LEU A 10 -17.52 -19.77 -33.06
N PHE A 11 -17.27 -18.57 -33.58
CA PHE A 11 -18.18 -17.42 -33.39
C PHE A 11 -19.30 -17.32 -34.42
N GLN A 12 -19.26 -18.06 -35.51
CA GLN A 12 -20.32 -18.01 -36.55
C GLN A 12 -21.46 -19.00 -36.33
N SER A 13 -21.38 -19.87 -35.34
CA SER A 13 -22.38 -20.94 -35.12
C SER A 13 -23.50 -20.60 -34.12
N LEU A 14 -23.49 -19.41 -33.47
CA LEU A 14 -24.45 -19.09 -32.41
C LEU A 14 -25.41 -17.93 -32.71
N ALA A 15 -25.50 -17.49 -33.96
CA ALA A 15 -26.50 -16.47 -34.34
C ALA A 15 -27.75 -17.14 -34.95
N LYS A 16 -28.68 -17.57 -34.12
CA LYS A 16 -30.09 -17.77 -34.51
C LYS A 16 -30.94 -16.68 -33.86
N PRO A 17 -31.86 -16.05 -34.63
CA PRO A 17 -32.75 -15.03 -34.05
C PRO A 17 -33.79 -15.69 -33.15
N ILE A 18 -33.98 -15.14 -31.98
CA ILE A 18 -35.06 -15.51 -31.05
C ILE A 18 -36.28 -14.66 -31.39
N ASP A 19 -37.31 -15.32 -31.89
CA ASP A 19 -38.61 -14.73 -32.18
C ASP A 19 -39.35 -14.32 -30.89
N ASN A 20 -39.97 -13.17 -30.97
CA ASN A 20 -40.93 -12.51 -30.10
C ASN A 20 -41.64 -13.37 -29.04
N MET A 21 -41.28 -13.17 -27.79
CA MET A 21 -42.12 -13.48 -26.65
C MET A 21 -42.53 -12.20 -25.95
N ARG A 22 -43.80 -11.84 -26.03
CA ARG A 22 -44.41 -10.69 -25.35
C ARG A 22 -44.34 -10.92 -23.86
N LEU A 23 -43.46 -10.16 -23.17
CA LEU A 23 -43.51 -9.98 -21.69
C LEU A 23 -44.52 -8.87 -21.38
N GLN A 24 -45.54 -9.20 -20.61
CA GLN A 24 -46.43 -8.22 -19.98
C GLN A 24 -45.66 -7.43 -18.92
N HIS A 25 -45.65 -6.11 -19.09
CA HIS A 25 -45.05 -5.18 -18.15
C HIS A 25 -45.92 -5.07 -16.90
N ALA A 26 -45.43 -5.61 -15.79
CA ALA A 26 -45.87 -5.15 -14.47
C ALA A 26 -45.04 -3.88 -14.13
N LEU A 27 -45.70 -2.73 -14.16
CA LEU A 27 -45.14 -1.46 -13.72
C LEU A 27 -44.93 -1.50 -12.20
N PHE A 28 -43.70 -1.82 -11.77
CA PHE A 28 -43.21 -1.47 -10.45
C PHE A 28 -42.53 -0.11 -10.56
N THR A 29 -43.27 0.96 -10.34
CA THR A 29 -42.73 2.30 -10.15
C THR A 29 -42.22 2.43 -8.71
N GLY A 30 -41.11 1.73 -8.40
CA GLY A 30 -40.24 2.11 -7.34
C GLY A 30 -39.14 2.99 -7.97
N ALA A 31 -39.07 4.25 -7.58
CA ALA A 31 -38.02 5.14 -7.99
C ALA A 31 -36.69 4.60 -7.44
N LEU A 32 -36.02 3.74 -8.19
CA LEU A 32 -34.58 3.55 -8.08
C LEU A 32 -33.98 4.84 -8.63
N THR A 33 -33.73 5.82 -7.75
CA THR A 33 -32.72 6.83 -8.03
C THR A 33 -31.43 6.05 -8.34
N PRO A 34 -30.87 6.16 -9.54
CA PRO A 34 -29.53 5.61 -9.74
C PRO A 34 -28.63 6.36 -8.77
N LEU A 35 -28.04 5.66 -7.80
CA LEU A 35 -26.79 6.09 -7.21
C LEU A 35 -25.78 6.09 -8.39
N LEU A 36 -25.76 7.19 -9.14
CA LEU A 36 -24.59 7.55 -9.89
C LEU A 36 -23.53 7.78 -8.82
N ALA A 37 -22.67 6.81 -8.64
CA ALA A 37 -21.46 6.98 -7.85
C ALA A 37 -20.75 8.21 -8.43
N GLU A 38 -20.83 9.33 -7.72
CA GLU A 38 -19.96 10.45 -7.95
C GLU A 38 -18.54 9.91 -7.83
N ALA A 39 -17.71 10.24 -8.82
CA ALA A 39 -16.36 9.75 -8.89
C ALA A 39 -15.62 10.11 -7.58
N ARG A 40 -15.20 9.07 -6.84
CA ARG A 40 -14.33 9.13 -5.67
C ARG A 40 -14.75 10.09 -4.54
N SER A 41 -15.91 9.86 -3.92
CA SER A 41 -16.07 10.34 -2.55
C SER A 41 -15.21 9.49 -1.63
N LEU A 42 -14.22 10.09 -0.97
CA LEU A 42 -13.51 9.45 0.13
C LEU A 42 -14.52 9.17 1.27
N ASN A 43 -14.27 8.14 2.06
CA ASN A 43 -15.08 7.86 3.26
C ASN A 43 -14.60 8.67 4.47
N PHE A 44 -13.91 9.78 4.22
CA PHE A 44 -13.44 10.78 5.17
C PHE A 44 -13.23 12.12 4.47
N ASP A 45 -13.27 13.20 5.23
CA ASP A 45 -13.02 14.55 4.71
C ASP A 45 -11.51 14.81 4.62
N PHE A 46 -11.07 15.36 3.48
CA PHE A 46 -9.68 15.78 3.29
C PHE A 46 -9.60 17.27 2.88
N PRO A 47 -8.71 18.08 3.50
CA PRO A 47 -8.60 19.50 3.22
C PRO A 47 -7.73 19.80 1.98
N TYR A 48 -8.19 19.46 0.78
CA TYR A 48 -7.45 19.60 -0.48
C TYR A 48 -6.86 21.00 -0.76
N ASN A 49 -7.46 22.07 -0.21
CA ASN A 49 -7.02 23.45 -0.43
C ASN A 49 -5.96 23.92 0.59
N ALA A 50 -5.52 23.07 1.51
CA ALA A 50 -4.54 23.42 2.52
C ALA A 50 -3.13 23.43 1.93
N SER A 51 -2.61 24.60 1.54
CA SER A 51 -1.23 24.80 1.07
C SER A 51 -0.18 24.88 2.20
N THR A 52 -0.62 24.92 3.44
CA THR A 52 0.19 24.84 4.66
C THR A 52 -0.39 23.75 5.56
N PRO A 53 0.44 23.08 6.38
CA PRO A 53 -0.04 22.04 7.26
C PRO A 53 -1.17 22.49 8.18
N VAL A 54 -2.29 21.77 8.15
CA VAL A 54 -3.43 22.00 9.05
C VAL A 54 -3.62 20.78 9.93
N PRO A 55 -4.08 20.91 11.19
CA PRO A 55 -4.45 19.77 12.00
C PRO A 55 -5.48 18.90 11.28
N PHE A 56 -5.28 17.59 11.33
CA PHE A 56 -6.17 16.61 10.76
C PHE A 56 -6.67 15.67 11.85
N THR A 57 -7.95 15.34 11.82
CA THR A 57 -8.53 14.34 12.71
C THR A 57 -9.12 13.24 11.84
N ILE A 58 -8.67 12.01 12.05
CA ILE A 58 -9.24 10.86 11.38
C ILE A 58 -10.69 10.72 11.81
N SER A 59 -11.61 10.79 10.83
CA SER A 59 -13.05 10.64 11.03
C SER A 59 -13.64 9.94 9.83
N VAL A 60 -13.81 8.63 9.95
CA VAL A 60 -14.32 7.78 8.86
C VAL A 60 -15.83 7.70 8.92
N ASP A 61 -16.48 7.74 7.75
CA ASP A 61 -17.93 7.64 7.63
C ASP A 61 -18.47 6.38 8.33
N LYS A 62 -19.44 6.61 9.22
CA LYS A 62 -20.04 5.54 10.00
C LYS A 62 -20.78 4.52 9.13
N GLN A 63 -21.48 4.97 8.10
CA GLN A 63 -22.18 4.07 7.19
C GLN A 63 -21.22 3.15 6.46
N PHE A 64 -20.05 3.68 6.01
CA PHE A 64 -19.02 2.89 5.39
C PHE A 64 -18.48 1.77 6.32
N ILE A 65 -18.28 2.08 7.60
CA ILE A 65 -17.83 1.08 8.58
C ILE A 65 -18.91 0.01 8.82
N GLU A 66 -20.18 0.41 8.95
CA GLU A 66 -21.31 -0.53 9.10
C GLU A 66 -21.45 -1.44 7.87
N GLU A 67 -21.31 -0.90 6.65
CA GLU A 67 -21.30 -1.68 5.41
C GLU A 67 -20.11 -2.65 5.34
N THR A 68 -18.94 -2.22 5.80
CA THR A 68 -17.74 -3.05 5.86
C THR A 68 -17.92 -4.23 6.82
N GLN A 69 -18.50 -4.00 8.00
CA GLN A 69 -18.83 -5.07 8.95
C GLN A 69 -19.86 -6.05 8.37
N LEU A 70 -20.86 -5.54 7.65
CA LEU A 70 -21.85 -6.40 6.97
C LEU A 70 -21.16 -7.27 5.90
N LYS A 71 -20.24 -6.71 5.11
CA LYS A 71 -19.45 -7.48 4.13
C LYS A 71 -18.61 -8.56 4.81
N ALA A 72 -17.98 -8.27 5.94
CA ALA A 72 -17.25 -9.25 6.73
C ALA A 72 -18.14 -10.40 7.22
N LYS A 73 -19.37 -10.08 7.68
CA LYS A 73 -20.37 -11.07 8.09
C LYS A 73 -20.85 -11.97 6.94
N LEU A 74 -20.87 -11.46 5.72
CA LEU A 74 -21.31 -12.17 4.52
C LEU A 74 -20.14 -12.89 3.80
N TYR A 75 -18.92 -12.77 4.29
CA TYR A 75 -17.75 -13.38 3.69
C TYR A 75 -17.87 -14.91 3.60
N ARG A 76 -17.40 -15.45 2.49
CA ARG A 76 -17.40 -16.90 2.23
C ARG A 76 -15.97 -17.37 1.97
N PRO A 77 -15.28 -17.91 2.97
CA PRO A 77 -13.92 -18.39 2.80
C PRO A 77 -13.85 -19.58 1.86
N SER A 78 -12.78 -19.66 1.09
CA SER A 78 -12.47 -20.86 0.30
C SER A 78 -12.06 -22.00 1.23
N PRO A 79 -12.42 -23.25 0.92
CA PRO A 79 -11.93 -24.40 1.68
C PRO A 79 -10.47 -24.70 1.34
N ASP A 80 -9.71 -25.19 2.31
CA ASP A 80 -8.41 -25.82 2.08
C ASP A 80 -8.57 -27.19 1.40
N LEU A 81 -7.50 -27.66 0.76
CA LEU A 81 -7.40 -29.05 0.37
C LEU A 81 -7.33 -29.95 1.63
N LYS A 82 -7.63 -31.26 1.47
CA LYS A 82 -7.68 -32.19 2.60
C LYS A 82 -6.31 -32.76 2.98
N ASP A 83 -5.31 -32.45 2.19
CA ASP A 83 -3.91 -32.81 2.43
C ASP A 83 -3.09 -31.61 2.91
N ASP A 84 -1.81 -31.81 3.17
CA ASP A 84 -0.92 -30.78 3.70
C ASP A 84 -0.33 -29.86 2.59
N SER A 85 -0.99 -29.72 1.43
CA SER A 85 -0.49 -28.93 0.30
C SER A 85 -0.37 -27.45 0.61
N ASN A 86 -1.17 -26.90 1.55
CA ASN A 86 -1.06 -25.56 2.04
C ASN A 86 -0.27 -25.43 3.36
N ALA A 87 0.57 -26.41 3.69
CA ALA A 87 1.46 -26.32 4.84
C ALA A 87 2.31 -25.02 4.73
N GLU A 88 2.54 -24.36 5.88
CA GLU A 88 3.30 -23.10 5.96
C GLU A 88 2.77 -21.97 5.06
N TRP A 89 1.48 -22.00 4.75
CA TRP A 89 0.79 -20.98 3.95
C TRP A 89 1.34 -20.83 2.51
N ILE A 90 1.70 -21.93 1.90
CA ILE A 90 2.26 -21.93 0.53
C ILE A 90 1.25 -21.35 -0.48
N GLU A 91 -0.04 -21.67 -0.33
CA GLU A 91 -1.11 -21.17 -1.20
C GLU A 91 -1.83 -19.93 -0.65
N GLY A 92 -1.48 -19.49 0.56
CA GLY A 92 -2.08 -18.33 1.22
C GLY A 92 -2.68 -18.65 2.59
N PRO A 93 -3.43 -17.71 3.20
CA PRO A 93 -4.01 -17.91 4.53
C PRO A 93 -4.97 -19.10 4.59
N PRO A 94 -4.80 -20.01 5.55
CA PRO A 94 -5.67 -21.18 5.72
C PRO A 94 -7.13 -20.79 5.97
N HIS A 95 -8.05 -21.69 5.61
CA HIS A 95 -9.49 -21.52 5.79
C HIS A 95 -9.87 -21.05 7.20
N GLU A 96 -9.38 -21.72 8.24
CA GLU A 96 -9.70 -21.40 9.64
C GLU A 96 -9.21 -20.02 10.07
N THR A 97 -8.06 -19.57 9.54
CA THR A 97 -7.57 -18.20 9.74
C THR A 97 -8.56 -17.18 9.17
N MET A 98 -9.03 -17.41 7.95
CA MET A 98 -9.97 -16.51 7.28
C MET A 98 -11.36 -16.53 7.91
N VAL A 99 -11.83 -17.67 8.41
CA VAL A 99 -13.08 -17.79 9.19
C VAL A 99 -12.98 -16.99 10.49
N THR A 100 -11.88 -17.13 11.21
CA THR A 100 -11.64 -16.42 12.47
C THR A 100 -11.59 -14.92 12.22
N LEU A 101 -10.81 -14.48 11.24
CA LEU A 101 -10.69 -13.06 10.88
C LEU A 101 -12.04 -12.43 10.50
N ALA A 102 -12.83 -13.12 9.67
CA ALA A 102 -14.16 -12.65 9.29
C ALA A 102 -15.12 -12.53 10.48
N LYS A 103 -15.07 -13.51 11.39
CA LYS A 103 -15.89 -13.53 12.62
C LYS A 103 -15.51 -12.39 13.57
N ASP A 104 -14.21 -12.18 13.77
CA ASP A 104 -13.69 -11.13 14.64
C ASP A 104 -14.05 -9.74 14.07
N TRP A 105 -13.87 -9.55 12.77
CA TRP A 105 -14.23 -8.30 12.09
C TRP A 105 -15.72 -8.01 12.20
N ALA A 106 -16.56 -9.01 11.98
CA ALA A 106 -18.01 -8.84 12.01
C ALA A 106 -18.61 -8.59 13.39
N ASN A 107 -17.97 -9.06 14.49
CA ASN A 107 -18.61 -9.12 15.79
C ASN A 107 -17.82 -8.47 16.95
N SER A 108 -16.50 -8.35 16.83
CA SER A 108 -15.64 -7.98 17.96
C SER A 108 -14.78 -6.75 17.69
N TYR A 109 -14.49 -6.45 16.42
CA TYR A 109 -13.66 -5.32 16.05
C TYR A 109 -14.48 -4.03 16.03
N ASP A 110 -14.02 -3.01 16.73
CA ASP A 110 -14.58 -1.66 16.71
C ASP A 110 -13.58 -0.67 16.12
N TRP A 111 -13.88 -0.21 14.91
CA TRP A 111 -13.06 0.79 14.24
C TRP A 111 -13.00 2.12 15.01
N PHE A 112 -14.09 2.54 15.64
CA PHE A 112 -14.12 3.84 16.29
C PHE A 112 -13.28 3.89 17.55
N GLU A 113 -13.17 2.78 18.30
CA GLU A 113 -12.18 2.67 19.38
C GLU A 113 -10.75 2.76 18.84
N VAL A 114 -10.43 2.06 17.75
CA VAL A 114 -9.11 2.11 17.09
C VAL A 114 -8.82 3.51 16.54
N GLN A 115 -9.79 4.14 15.88
CA GLN A 115 -9.68 5.50 15.36
C GLN A 115 -9.38 6.52 16.47
N ASP A 116 -10.08 6.42 17.60
CA ASP A 116 -9.86 7.30 18.77
C ASP A 116 -8.47 7.05 19.37
N GLU A 117 -8.01 5.80 19.41
CA GLU A 117 -6.65 5.48 19.85
C GLU A 117 -5.60 6.09 18.92
N ILE A 118 -5.73 5.95 17.61
CA ILE A 118 -4.82 6.52 16.61
C ILE A 118 -4.79 8.05 16.75
N ASN A 119 -5.95 8.71 16.81
CA ASN A 119 -6.07 10.15 16.97
C ASN A 119 -5.46 10.66 18.28
N SER A 120 -5.55 9.89 19.37
CA SER A 120 -5.00 10.30 20.67
C SER A 120 -3.50 10.05 20.79
N ASN A 121 -3.00 9.06 20.07
CA ASN A 121 -1.58 8.68 20.12
C ASN A 121 -0.68 9.58 19.28
N PHE A 122 -1.20 10.17 18.19
CA PHE A 122 -0.39 10.89 17.22
C PHE A 122 -0.98 12.26 16.86
N SER A 123 -0.08 13.20 16.57
CA SER A 123 -0.42 14.53 16.05
C SER A 123 -0.54 14.46 14.52
N HIS A 124 -1.75 14.41 14.03
CA HIS A 124 -2.06 14.29 12.61
C HIS A 124 -2.21 15.63 11.91
N TYR A 125 -1.70 15.72 10.69
CA TYR A 125 -1.79 16.90 9.82
C TYR A 125 -2.10 16.51 8.39
N ALA A 126 -2.64 17.48 7.64
CA ALA A 126 -2.82 17.36 6.19
C ALA A 126 -2.30 18.61 5.48
N VAL A 127 -1.80 18.41 4.28
CA VAL A 127 -1.35 19.49 3.38
C VAL A 127 -1.47 19.03 1.93
N THR A 128 -1.66 19.96 1.01
CA THR A 128 -1.49 19.67 -0.42
C THR A 128 -0.26 20.41 -0.90
N VAL A 129 0.75 19.68 -1.35
CA VAL A 129 1.96 20.24 -1.94
C VAL A 129 1.85 20.22 -3.46
N ASP A 130 2.54 21.16 -4.12
CA ASP A 130 2.64 21.13 -5.59
C ASP A 130 3.50 19.94 -6.02
N GLY A 131 3.11 19.25 -7.07
CA GLY A 131 3.94 18.25 -7.72
C GLY A 131 5.23 18.86 -8.31
N PRO A 132 6.18 18.02 -8.77
CA PRO A 132 7.38 18.51 -9.47
C PRO A 132 7.02 19.17 -10.81
N GLU A 133 7.94 19.99 -11.36
CA GLU A 133 7.69 20.78 -12.59
C GLU A 133 7.29 19.94 -13.80
N ASP A 134 7.85 18.73 -13.91
CA ASP A 134 7.57 17.80 -15.01
C ASP A 134 6.26 17.01 -14.82
N TRP A 135 5.62 17.16 -13.66
CA TRP A 135 4.33 16.54 -13.30
C TRP A 135 3.53 17.50 -12.41
N ASN A 136 3.07 18.60 -12.98
CA ASN A 136 2.44 19.71 -12.27
C ASN A 136 0.99 19.39 -11.86
N HIS A 137 0.82 18.44 -10.94
CA HIS A 137 -0.46 18.11 -10.30
C HIS A 137 -0.30 18.17 -8.78
N PRO A 138 -1.35 18.57 -8.05
CA PRO A 138 -1.29 18.61 -6.58
C PRO A 138 -1.11 17.21 -5.97
N VAL A 139 -0.34 17.16 -4.89
CA VAL A 139 -0.13 15.94 -4.10
C VAL A 139 -0.69 16.17 -2.69
N PRO A 140 -1.92 15.73 -2.41
CA PRO A 140 -2.50 15.80 -1.08
C PRO A 140 -1.87 14.74 -0.17
N LEU A 141 -1.37 15.17 0.99
CA LEU A 141 -0.64 14.35 1.94
C LEU A 141 -1.24 14.47 3.34
N HIS A 142 -1.56 13.33 3.92
CA HIS A 142 -1.72 13.15 5.36
C HIS A 142 -0.40 12.72 5.96
N PHE A 143 -0.08 13.19 7.16
CA PHE A 143 1.13 12.79 7.88
C PHE A 143 0.98 12.97 9.39
N VAL A 144 1.72 12.15 10.13
CA VAL A 144 1.98 12.35 11.55
C VAL A 144 3.21 13.25 11.69
N HIS A 145 3.13 14.24 12.58
CA HIS A 145 4.27 15.09 12.91
C HIS A 145 4.43 15.20 14.42
N GLU A 146 5.38 14.46 14.98
CA GLU A 146 5.72 14.49 16.40
C GLU A 146 7.02 15.27 16.59
N ARG A 147 6.90 16.41 17.25
CA ARG A 147 8.05 17.26 17.57
C ARG A 147 8.66 16.83 18.90
N SER A 148 9.98 16.76 18.94
CA SER A 148 10.71 16.68 20.19
C SER A 148 10.68 18.02 20.95
N ASP A 149 10.77 17.97 22.27
CA ASP A 149 10.99 19.14 23.11
C ASP A 149 12.43 19.68 23.01
N ASP A 150 13.35 18.89 22.45
CA ASP A 150 14.72 19.26 22.18
C ASP A 150 14.79 20.16 20.94
N PRO A 151 15.26 21.43 21.07
CA PRO A 151 15.35 22.35 19.94
C PRO A 151 16.40 21.90 18.89
N ASP A 152 17.37 21.07 19.30
CA ASP A 152 18.43 20.54 18.43
C ASP A 152 18.08 19.15 17.84
N ALA A 153 16.84 18.69 18.03
CA ALA A 153 16.37 17.41 17.47
C ALA A 153 16.51 17.37 15.95
N ILE A 154 16.95 16.22 15.44
CA ILE A 154 17.17 16.02 14.01
C ILE A 154 15.82 15.77 13.33
N PRO A 155 15.44 16.53 12.26
CA PRO A 155 14.26 16.21 11.48
C PRO A 155 14.41 14.85 10.78
N LEU A 156 13.41 13.98 10.89
CA LEU A 156 13.44 12.63 10.37
C LEU A 156 12.13 12.31 9.62
N LEU A 157 12.26 12.00 8.34
CA LEU A 157 11.18 11.54 7.48
C LEU A 157 11.13 10.01 7.50
N LEU A 158 9.96 9.43 7.83
CA LEU A 158 9.73 7.99 7.88
C LEU A 158 8.81 7.57 6.72
N LEU A 159 9.30 6.76 5.78
CA LEU A 159 8.56 6.32 4.60
C LEU A 159 8.25 4.82 4.68
N HIS A 160 6.97 4.50 4.77
CA HIS A 160 6.44 3.13 4.77
C HIS A 160 6.29 2.58 3.34
N GLY A 161 5.76 1.37 3.21
CA GLY A 161 5.41 0.77 1.93
C GLY A 161 4.12 -0.03 1.95
N TRP A 162 3.98 -0.96 1.03
CA TRP A 162 2.81 -1.82 0.92
C TRP A 162 3.05 -3.15 1.67
N PRO A 163 2.11 -3.65 2.46
CA PRO A 163 0.71 -3.20 2.64
C PRO A 163 0.49 -2.38 3.94
N SER A 164 1.25 -1.35 4.16
CA SER A 164 1.23 -0.57 5.40
C SER A 164 0.77 0.89 5.20
N SER A 165 0.90 1.71 6.24
CA SER A 165 0.59 3.12 6.32
C SER A 165 1.56 3.78 7.30
N HIS A 166 1.32 5.03 7.72
CA HIS A 166 2.09 5.64 8.82
C HIS A 166 2.11 4.78 10.10
N LEU A 167 1.17 3.84 10.28
CA LEU A 167 1.13 2.93 11.43
C LEU A 167 2.30 1.94 11.46
N GLU A 168 3.01 1.70 10.34
CA GLU A 168 4.29 0.98 10.29
C GLU A 168 5.24 1.47 11.39
N TRP A 169 5.26 2.78 11.58
CA TRP A 169 6.15 3.48 12.48
C TRP A 169 5.57 3.70 13.89
N SER A 170 4.36 3.21 14.16
CA SER A 170 3.62 3.49 15.41
C SER A 170 4.41 3.19 16.68
N LYS A 171 5.23 2.14 16.69
CA LYS A 171 6.04 1.73 17.85
C LYS A 171 7.32 2.53 18.03
N VAL A 172 7.78 3.29 17.02
CA VAL A 172 9.05 4.02 17.05
C VAL A 172 8.89 5.54 17.05
N ILE A 173 7.77 6.09 16.59
CA ILE A 173 7.53 7.55 16.53
C ILE A 173 7.76 8.21 17.89
N LYS A 174 7.07 7.76 18.93
CA LYS A 174 7.19 8.35 20.28
C LYS A 174 8.58 8.13 20.92
N PRO A 175 9.18 6.92 20.88
CA PRO A 175 10.55 6.73 21.33
C PRO A 175 11.58 7.63 20.63
N LEU A 176 11.46 7.84 19.33
CA LEU A 176 12.36 8.71 18.56
C LEU A 176 12.19 10.19 18.94
N SER A 177 10.95 10.67 19.12
CA SER A 177 10.70 12.07 19.46
C SER A 177 11.02 12.39 20.91
N SER A 178 10.82 11.47 21.85
CA SER A 178 11.09 11.67 23.27
C SER A 178 12.52 11.37 23.71
N GLY A 179 13.34 10.73 22.85
CA GLY A 179 14.69 10.29 23.22
C GLY A 179 14.70 9.17 24.26
N SER A 180 13.60 8.40 24.39
CA SER A 180 13.49 7.32 25.38
C SER A 180 14.25 6.05 25.00
N GLY A 181 15.01 6.08 23.89
CA GLY A 181 15.85 4.98 23.42
C GLY A 181 17.21 4.90 24.14
N SER A 182 18.09 4.05 23.65
CA SER A 182 19.45 3.86 24.17
C SER A 182 20.41 5.01 23.80
N SER A 183 19.99 5.95 22.98
CA SER A 183 20.75 7.12 22.52
C SER A 183 20.10 8.41 23.04
N ASN A 184 20.91 9.43 23.34
CA ASN A 184 20.43 10.76 23.71
C ASN A 184 20.04 11.61 22.47
N VAL A 185 19.96 11.01 21.28
CA VAL A 185 19.57 11.70 20.05
C VAL A 185 18.05 11.67 19.96
N THR A 186 17.48 12.83 19.72
CA THR A 186 16.04 13.03 19.53
C THR A 186 15.73 13.45 18.09
N PHE A 187 14.49 13.22 17.68
CA PHE A 187 14.07 13.52 16.33
C PHE A 187 12.75 14.30 16.30
N HIS A 188 12.64 15.26 15.38
CA HIS A 188 11.34 15.74 14.92
C HIS A 188 10.85 14.76 13.84
N VAL A 189 9.89 13.91 14.20
CA VAL A 189 9.45 12.82 13.33
C VAL A 189 8.32 13.27 12.40
N VAL A 190 8.48 13.05 11.10
CA VAL A 190 7.44 13.24 10.09
C VAL A 190 7.19 11.89 9.41
N ALA A 191 5.99 11.33 9.57
CA ALA A 191 5.61 10.05 9.01
C ALA A 191 4.37 10.22 8.11
N PRO A 192 4.54 10.51 6.82
CA PRO A 192 3.43 10.62 5.89
C PRO A 192 2.87 9.24 5.52
N ASP A 193 1.58 9.21 5.18
CA ASP A 193 1.06 8.16 4.32
C ASP A 193 1.51 8.44 2.88
N LEU A 194 1.99 7.41 2.18
CA LEU A 194 2.30 7.53 0.75
C LEU A 194 1.02 7.87 -0.05
N PRO A 195 1.08 8.60 -1.17
CA PRO A 195 -0.09 8.90 -2.00
C PRO A 195 -0.84 7.61 -2.41
N GLY A 196 -2.11 7.52 -2.02
CA GLY A 196 -2.95 6.34 -2.24
C GLY A 196 -2.95 5.33 -1.10
N TYR A 197 -2.32 5.66 0.04
CA TYR A 197 -2.28 4.86 1.26
C TYR A 197 -2.90 5.64 2.43
N GLY A 198 -3.38 4.91 3.43
CA GLY A 198 -3.93 5.50 4.65
C GLY A 198 -4.90 6.63 4.36
N PHE A 199 -4.58 7.83 4.83
CA PHE A 199 -5.37 9.03 4.63
C PHE A 199 -4.78 10.03 3.61
N SER A 200 -3.70 9.69 2.91
CA SER A 200 -3.23 10.43 1.74
C SER A 200 -4.02 10.02 0.50
N PRO A 201 -4.84 10.91 -0.09
CA PRO A 201 -5.68 10.56 -1.22
C PRO A 201 -4.89 9.99 -2.40
N ALA A 202 -5.50 9.05 -3.11
CA ALA A 202 -4.89 8.44 -4.29
C ALA A 202 -4.71 9.46 -5.42
N PRO A 203 -3.57 9.42 -6.16
CA PRO A 203 -3.35 10.29 -7.30
C PRO A 203 -4.47 10.15 -8.35
N GLU A 204 -4.94 11.27 -8.88
CA GLU A 204 -5.93 11.30 -9.97
C GLU A 204 -5.29 11.15 -11.35
N TYR A 205 -4.00 11.44 -11.45
CA TYR A 205 -3.22 11.39 -12.69
C TYR A 205 -2.13 10.34 -12.61
N SER A 206 -1.83 9.70 -13.73
CA SER A 206 -0.72 8.76 -13.84
C SER A 206 0.63 9.47 -13.78
N GLY A 207 1.66 8.72 -13.45
CA GLY A 207 3.04 9.18 -13.52
C GLY A 207 3.60 9.75 -12.21
N LEU A 208 2.91 9.62 -11.07
CA LEU A 208 3.51 9.92 -9.77
C LEU A 208 4.48 8.79 -9.37
N SER A 209 5.67 8.83 -10.00
CA SER A 209 6.75 7.86 -9.77
C SER A 209 7.41 8.04 -8.39
N PRO A 210 8.24 7.08 -7.92
CA PRO A 210 9.01 7.23 -6.69
C PRO A 210 9.87 8.51 -6.64
N SER A 211 10.49 8.90 -7.74
CA SER A 211 11.22 10.18 -7.87
C SER A 211 10.30 11.38 -7.58
N ARG A 212 9.15 11.43 -8.23
CA ARG A 212 8.18 12.52 -8.06
C ARG A 212 7.56 12.54 -6.66
N MET A 213 7.33 11.38 -6.05
CA MET A 213 6.93 11.29 -4.65
C MET A 213 8.02 11.86 -3.73
N GLY A 214 9.29 11.52 -3.98
CA GLY A 214 10.43 12.02 -3.23
C GLY A 214 10.53 13.55 -3.26
N ILE A 215 10.35 14.17 -4.42
CA ILE A 215 10.31 15.63 -4.57
C ILE A 215 9.12 16.24 -3.81
N ALA A 216 7.95 15.59 -3.82
CA ALA A 216 6.79 16.05 -3.05
C ALA A 216 7.04 15.96 -1.53
N PHE A 217 7.72 14.92 -1.04
CA PHE A 217 8.09 14.81 0.36
C PHE A 217 9.19 15.81 0.77
N ASP A 218 10.14 16.13 -0.11
CA ASP A 218 11.09 17.23 0.13
C ASP A 218 10.37 18.58 0.28
N LYS A 219 9.37 18.85 -0.56
CA LYS A 219 8.51 20.03 -0.43
C LYS A 219 7.72 20.02 0.90
N LEU A 220 7.20 18.87 1.33
CA LEU A 220 6.57 18.73 2.64
C LEU A 220 7.54 19.11 3.76
N MET A 221 8.75 18.55 3.78
CA MET A 221 9.77 18.84 4.80
C MET A 221 10.13 20.32 4.82
N LYS A 222 10.35 20.94 3.67
CA LYS A 222 10.63 22.38 3.56
C LYS A 222 9.45 23.25 4.01
N THR A 223 8.22 22.84 3.75
CA THR A 223 7.01 23.54 4.23
C THR A 223 6.92 23.49 5.77
N LEU A 224 7.45 22.44 6.40
CA LEU A 224 7.58 22.33 7.86
C LEU A 224 8.76 23.12 8.42
N GLY A 225 9.61 23.73 7.58
CA GLY A 225 10.79 24.49 7.96
C GLY A 225 12.06 23.65 8.07
N TYR A 226 12.06 22.43 7.57
CA TYR A 226 13.21 21.51 7.62
C TYR A 226 14.01 21.53 6.32
N GLU A 227 15.05 22.34 6.25
CA GLU A 227 15.96 22.42 5.08
C GLU A 227 16.88 21.21 4.97
N LYS A 228 17.20 20.57 6.11
CA LYS A 228 18.02 19.37 6.20
C LYS A 228 17.35 18.34 7.10
N TYR A 229 17.29 17.08 6.64
CA TYR A 229 16.64 15.99 7.37
C TYR A 229 17.23 14.64 7.03
N GLY A 230 17.06 13.68 7.94
CA GLY A 230 17.29 12.27 7.69
C GLY A 230 16.06 11.60 7.06
N VAL A 231 16.29 10.52 6.34
CA VAL A 231 15.21 9.64 5.83
C VAL A 231 15.42 8.24 6.37
N ALA A 232 14.35 7.63 6.90
CA ALA A 232 14.31 6.20 7.16
C ALA A 232 13.15 5.60 6.38
N SER A 233 13.37 4.47 5.71
CA SER A 233 12.40 3.94 4.76
C SER A 233 12.42 2.41 4.68
N THR A 234 11.30 1.84 4.27
CA THR A 234 11.15 0.41 3.98
C THR A 234 10.31 0.19 2.72
N ASP A 235 10.37 -0.97 2.09
CA ASP A 235 9.53 -1.42 0.96
C ASP A 235 9.39 -0.38 -0.18
N VAL A 236 8.17 0.04 -0.56
CA VAL A 236 7.94 1.11 -1.56
C VAL A 236 8.60 2.43 -1.12
N GLY A 237 8.55 2.74 0.17
CA GLY A 237 9.22 3.91 0.74
C GLY A 237 10.74 3.89 0.51
N TRP A 238 11.37 2.70 0.49
CA TRP A 238 12.77 2.58 0.11
C TRP A 238 13.03 3.06 -1.32
N MET A 239 12.17 2.70 -2.27
CA MET A 239 12.33 3.17 -3.65
C MET A 239 12.24 4.70 -3.71
N VAL A 240 11.31 5.30 -2.97
CA VAL A 240 11.20 6.76 -2.85
C VAL A 240 12.45 7.35 -2.22
N GLY A 241 12.91 6.80 -1.09
CA GLY A 241 14.12 7.25 -0.39
C GLY A 241 15.39 7.18 -1.26
N MET A 242 15.53 6.13 -2.08
CA MET A 242 16.65 6.01 -3.03
C MET A 242 16.60 7.12 -4.09
N TRP A 243 15.43 7.42 -4.64
CA TRP A 243 15.29 8.55 -5.57
C TRP A 243 15.54 9.90 -4.88
N MET A 244 15.15 10.08 -3.62
CA MET A 244 15.49 11.29 -2.86
C MET A 244 16.99 11.49 -2.71
N THR A 245 17.79 10.41 -2.57
CA THR A 245 19.25 10.53 -2.52
C THR A 245 19.85 11.04 -3.84
N HIS A 246 19.17 10.88 -4.96
CA HIS A 246 19.56 11.40 -6.26
C HIS A 246 19.00 12.80 -6.50
N ASP A 247 17.68 12.98 -6.35
CA ASP A 247 16.97 14.17 -6.85
C ASP A 247 17.04 15.36 -5.88
N VAL A 248 17.15 15.10 -4.56
CA VAL A 248 17.13 16.12 -3.51
C VAL A 248 18.23 15.90 -2.46
N SER A 249 19.37 15.33 -2.91
CA SER A 249 20.53 14.99 -2.05
C SER A 249 21.01 16.15 -1.18
N GLU A 250 20.86 17.39 -1.66
CA GLU A 250 21.23 18.59 -0.91
C GLU A 250 20.38 18.79 0.35
N SER A 251 19.17 18.24 0.43
CA SER A 251 18.29 18.30 1.61
C SER A 251 18.60 17.18 2.62
N LEU A 252 19.28 16.11 2.20
CA LEU A 252 19.45 14.93 3.02
C LEU A 252 20.69 14.98 3.90
N ILE A 253 20.53 14.61 5.17
CA ILE A 253 21.62 14.30 6.11
C ILE A 253 22.11 12.87 5.88
N GLY A 254 21.18 11.96 5.60
CA GLY A 254 21.46 10.56 5.30
C GLY A 254 20.17 9.79 5.06
N HIS A 255 20.29 8.59 4.51
CA HIS A 255 19.18 7.67 4.28
C HIS A 255 19.49 6.32 4.93
N PHE A 256 18.61 5.87 5.79
CA PHE A 256 18.62 4.54 6.40
C PHE A 256 17.46 3.71 5.81
N THR A 257 17.72 2.44 5.58
CA THR A 257 16.67 1.49 5.19
C THR A 257 16.97 0.10 5.77
N ASP A 258 15.93 -0.63 6.14
CA ASP A 258 15.95 -2.06 6.49
C ASP A 258 15.55 -2.95 5.31
N PHE A 259 15.20 -2.36 4.18
CA PHE A 259 14.77 -3.06 2.97
C PHE A 259 15.71 -2.74 1.80
N PHE A 260 16.25 -3.79 1.16
CA PHE A 260 17.23 -3.62 0.09
C PHE A 260 17.00 -4.65 -1.03
N LEU A 261 16.11 -4.31 -1.96
CA LEU A 261 15.73 -5.19 -3.07
C LEU A 261 16.68 -5.00 -4.27
N MET A 262 17.91 -5.49 -4.17
CA MET A 262 18.85 -5.51 -5.29
C MET A 262 18.76 -6.83 -6.07
N GLN A 263 18.64 -6.74 -7.38
CA GLN A 263 18.71 -7.92 -8.23
C GLN A 263 20.18 -8.31 -8.50
N PRO A 264 20.57 -9.58 -8.30
CA PRO A 264 21.87 -10.05 -8.72
C PRO A 264 22.04 -9.87 -10.23
N ASN A 265 23.14 -9.28 -10.66
CA ASN A 265 23.45 -9.15 -12.08
C ASN A 265 23.98 -10.47 -12.67
N SER A 266 24.24 -10.51 -13.98
CA SER A 266 24.74 -11.71 -14.65
C SER A 266 26.06 -12.22 -14.08
N THR A 267 26.97 -11.31 -13.72
CA THR A 267 28.26 -11.66 -13.10
C THR A 267 28.08 -12.28 -11.72
N ASP A 268 27.16 -11.75 -10.90
CA ASP A 268 26.88 -12.32 -9.59
C ASP A 268 26.31 -13.72 -9.70
N LEU A 269 25.39 -13.94 -10.65
CA LEU A 269 24.80 -15.27 -10.90
C LEU A 269 25.82 -16.26 -11.44
N GLU A 270 26.76 -15.82 -12.31
CA GLU A 270 27.87 -16.65 -12.78
C GLU A 270 28.80 -17.03 -11.63
N ARG A 271 29.22 -16.10 -10.79
CA ARG A 271 30.02 -16.36 -9.58
C ARG A 271 29.30 -17.33 -8.63
N TYR A 272 28.02 -17.14 -8.43
CA TYR A 272 27.20 -18.04 -7.61
C TYR A 272 27.18 -19.46 -8.16
N ALA A 273 26.93 -19.62 -9.46
CA ALA A 273 26.93 -20.92 -10.13
C ALA A 273 28.28 -21.65 -10.06
N GLN A 274 29.38 -20.87 -9.98
CA GLN A 274 30.76 -21.38 -9.88
C GLN A 274 31.26 -21.54 -8.43
N ASN A 275 30.40 -21.32 -7.41
CA ASN A 275 30.77 -21.30 -5.99
C ASN A 275 31.89 -20.28 -5.67
N GLN A 276 31.89 -19.12 -6.32
CA GLN A 276 32.86 -18.04 -6.15
C GLN A 276 32.30 -16.85 -5.35
N THR A 277 31.13 -17.00 -4.77
CA THR A 277 30.47 -16.02 -3.89
C THR A 277 30.82 -16.28 -2.43
N THR A 278 30.75 -15.23 -1.59
CA THR A 278 30.81 -15.40 -0.13
C THR A 278 29.57 -16.12 0.39
N ALA A 279 29.57 -16.51 1.66
CA ALA A 279 28.40 -17.13 2.28
C ALA A 279 27.20 -16.19 2.31
N GLU A 280 27.44 -14.88 2.57
CA GLU A 280 26.43 -13.84 2.62
C GLU A 280 25.84 -13.56 1.23
N GLU A 281 26.70 -13.42 0.20
CA GLU A 281 26.26 -13.26 -1.18
C GLU A 281 25.43 -14.46 -1.64
N SER A 282 25.86 -15.68 -1.32
CA SER A 282 25.15 -16.92 -1.64
C SER A 282 23.78 -16.97 -0.96
N ALA A 283 23.70 -16.61 0.31
CA ALA A 283 22.46 -16.58 1.08
C ALA A 283 21.49 -15.54 0.50
N PHE A 284 21.99 -14.34 0.16
CA PHE A 284 21.18 -13.29 -0.46
C PHE A 284 20.63 -13.73 -1.83
N ILE A 285 21.49 -14.22 -2.73
CA ILE A 285 21.08 -14.67 -4.08
C ILE A 285 20.04 -15.79 -3.98
N SER A 286 20.25 -16.76 -3.09
CA SER A 286 19.29 -17.83 -2.88
C SER A 286 17.96 -17.31 -2.35
N SER A 287 17.97 -16.43 -1.35
CA SER A 287 16.78 -15.83 -0.74
C SER A 287 15.97 -15.02 -1.77
N ILE A 288 16.64 -14.10 -2.48
CA ILE A 288 15.97 -13.23 -3.46
C ILE A 288 15.38 -14.04 -4.63
N THR A 289 16.12 -15.07 -5.09
CA THR A 289 15.64 -15.96 -6.16
C THR A 289 14.40 -16.74 -5.70
N THR A 290 14.42 -17.25 -4.48
CA THR A 290 13.28 -17.96 -3.90
C THR A 290 12.08 -17.04 -3.76
N TRP A 291 12.28 -15.82 -3.24
CA TRP A 291 11.22 -14.81 -3.12
C TRP A 291 10.55 -14.52 -4.46
N PHE A 292 11.34 -14.20 -5.50
CA PHE A 292 10.79 -13.92 -6.84
C PHE A 292 10.11 -15.14 -7.47
N GLY A 293 10.58 -16.33 -7.19
CA GLY A 293 9.99 -17.58 -7.70
C GLY A 293 8.70 -18.01 -7.01
N THR A 294 8.46 -17.58 -5.75
CA THR A 294 7.38 -18.16 -4.94
C THR A 294 6.44 -17.16 -4.27
N ARG A 295 6.85 -15.90 -4.05
CA ARG A 295 6.11 -14.94 -3.22
C ARG A 295 5.81 -13.61 -3.90
N SER A 296 6.48 -13.23 -4.99
CA SER A 296 6.39 -11.90 -5.61
C SER A 296 5.23 -11.74 -6.61
N SER A 297 4.41 -12.76 -6.86
CA SER A 297 3.32 -12.70 -7.86
C SER A 297 2.34 -11.55 -7.63
N TYR A 298 2.10 -11.16 -6.39
CA TYR A 298 1.27 -10.01 -6.05
C TYR A 298 1.79 -8.72 -6.70
N ALA A 299 3.09 -8.47 -6.66
CA ALA A 299 3.71 -7.28 -7.26
C ALA A 299 3.53 -7.26 -8.79
N THR A 300 3.62 -8.43 -9.44
CA THR A 300 3.34 -8.59 -10.88
C THR A 300 1.89 -8.23 -11.20
N VAL A 301 0.93 -8.73 -10.40
CA VAL A 301 -0.50 -8.40 -10.58
C VAL A 301 -0.75 -6.90 -10.37
N HIS A 302 -0.17 -6.30 -9.33
CA HIS A 302 -0.32 -4.88 -9.01
C HIS A 302 0.27 -3.98 -10.11
N SER A 303 1.42 -4.34 -10.70
CA SER A 303 2.05 -3.54 -11.75
C SER A 303 1.35 -3.68 -13.10
N GLN A 304 0.88 -4.90 -13.45
CA GLN A 304 0.31 -5.18 -14.77
C GLN A 304 -1.20 -4.95 -14.86
N ALA A 305 -1.96 -5.27 -13.79
CA ALA A 305 -3.41 -5.21 -13.78
C ALA A 305 -4.01 -4.62 -12.49
N PRO A 306 -3.51 -3.42 -12.01
CA PRO A 306 -3.94 -2.86 -10.73
C PRO A 306 -5.44 -2.58 -10.67
N LEU A 307 -6.05 -2.15 -11.78
CA LEU A 307 -7.48 -1.87 -11.82
C LEU A 307 -8.31 -3.15 -11.70
N ALA A 308 -7.90 -4.23 -12.38
CA ALA A 308 -8.63 -5.50 -12.33
C ALA A 308 -8.64 -6.11 -10.92
N ILE A 309 -7.47 -6.17 -10.27
CA ILE A 309 -7.38 -6.69 -8.90
C ILE A 309 -8.03 -5.73 -7.89
N GLY A 310 -7.90 -4.41 -8.10
CA GLY A 310 -8.57 -3.39 -7.31
C GLY A 310 -10.09 -3.55 -7.34
N GLN A 311 -10.70 -3.73 -8.51
CA GLN A 311 -12.14 -4.00 -8.66
C GLN A 311 -12.56 -5.29 -7.93
N ALA A 312 -11.78 -6.36 -8.05
CA ALA A 312 -12.07 -7.62 -7.38
C ALA A 312 -12.04 -7.49 -5.84
N MET A 313 -11.12 -6.68 -5.31
CA MET A 313 -10.92 -6.52 -3.86
C MET A 313 -11.76 -5.43 -3.23
N SER A 314 -12.30 -4.48 -3.99
CA SER A 314 -13.12 -3.37 -3.47
C SER A 314 -14.45 -3.80 -2.86
N ASP A 315 -14.87 -5.05 -3.04
CA ASP A 315 -16.13 -5.58 -2.50
C ASP A 315 -15.96 -6.59 -1.37
N THR A 316 -14.73 -6.97 -1.02
CA THR A 316 -14.45 -7.98 -0.01
C THR A 316 -13.34 -7.54 0.95
N PRO A 317 -13.67 -6.84 2.06
CA PRO A 317 -12.66 -6.39 3.02
C PRO A 317 -11.86 -7.55 3.62
N VAL A 318 -12.52 -8.66 3.96
CA VAL A 318 -11.85 -9.86 4.49
C VAL A 318 -10.96 -10.53 3.43
N GLY A 319 -11.42 -10.58 2.16
CA GLY A 319 -10.60 -11.08 1.05
C GLY A 319 -9.34 -10.24 0.85
N PHE A 320 -9.47 -8.91 0.94
CA PHE A 320 -8.33 -8.00 0.90
C PHE A 320 -7.38 -8.22 2.09
N ALA A 321 -7.92 -8.37 3.30
CA ALA A 321 -7.11 -8.70 4.49
C ALA A 321 -6.34 -10.02 4.31
N GLY A 322 -6.96 -11.04 3.70
CA GLY A 322 -6.27 -12.28 3.34
C GLY A 322 -5.15 -12.07 2.32
N TRP A 323 -5.35 -11.18 1.34
CA TRP A 323 -4.34 -10.82 0.35
C TRP A 323 -3.10 -10.16 0.97
N ILE A 324 -3.28 -9.24 1.91
CA ILE A 324 -2.15 -8.62 2.61
C ILE A 324 -1.50 -9.60 3.62
N LEU A 325 -2.30 -10.39 4.32
CA LEU A 325 -1.81 -11.33 5.31
C LEU A 325 -0.95 -12.43 4.70
N GLN A 326 -1.24 -12.85 3.46
CA GLN A 326 -0.39 -13.78 2.70
C GLN A 326 1.06 -13.24 2.56
N LEU A 327 1.23 -11.93 2.42
CA LEU A 327 2.56 -11.31 2.36
C LEU A 327 3.15 -11.13 3.76
N MET A 328 2.37 -10.59 4.69
CA MET A 328 2.85 -10.25 6.04
C MET A 328 3.33 -11.48 6.82
N HIS A 329 2.59 -12.59 6.76
CA HIS A 329 2.90 -13.78 7.54
C HIS A 329 4.30 -14.36 7.28
N PRO A 330 4.77 -14.61 6.04
CA PRO A 330 6.08 -15.22 5.82
C PRO A 330 7.26 -14.28 6.06
N ILE A 331 7.06 -12.95 6.04
CA ILE A 331 8.13 -11.97 6.24
C ILE A 331 8.24 -11.48 7.68
N SER A 332 7.23 -11.71 8.51
CA SER A 332 7.21 -11.29 9.91
C SER A 332 7.99 -12.19 10.86
N GLY A 333 8.64 -13.22 10.35
CA GLY A 333 9.33 -14.21 11.18
C GLY A 333 8.38 -14.97 12.09
N ALA A 334 8.56 -14.83 13.40
CA ALA A 334 7.71 -15.50 14.39
C ALA A 334 6.60 -14.56 14.94
N TYR A 335 6.40 -13.38 14.38
CA TYR A 335 5.39 -12.47 14.88
C TYR A 335 3.98 -12.98 14.55
N ALA A 336 3.19 -13.17 15.60
CA ALA A 336 1.80 -13.61 15.47
C ALA A 336 0.87 -12.39 15.48
N TYR A 337 0.46 -11.94 14.30
CA TYR A 337 -0.52 -10.86 14.18
C TYR A 337 -1.84 -11.23 14.85
N SER A 338 -2.38 -10.35 15.67
CA SER A 338 -3.75 -10.45 16.16
C SER A 338 -4.75 -10.11 15.03
N SER A 339 -5.99 -10.59 15.17
CA SER A 339 -7.07 -10.19 14.24
C SER A 339 -7.24 -8.67 14.20
N THR A 340 -7.10 -7.99 15.33
CA THR A 340 -7.20 -6.52 15.41
C THR A 340 -6.13 -5.83 14.56
N GLU A 341 -4.87 -6.25 14.65
CA GLU A 341 -3.79 -5.69 13.82
C GLU A 341 -4.06 -5.90 12.34
N VAL A 342 -4.38 -7.13 11.92
CA VAL A 342 -4.66 -7.43 10.50
C VAL A 342 -5.86 -6.65 9.96
N ILE A 343 -6.94 -6.52 10.76
CA ILE A 343 -8.14 -5.78 10.36
C ILE A 343 -7.81 -4.28 10.26
N THR A 344 -7.05 -3.74 11.21
CA THR A 344 -6.64 -2.34 11.20
C THR A 344 -5.78 -2.03 9.98
N ASP A 345 -4.75 -2.83 9.70
CA ASP A 345 -3.89 -2.65 8.52
C ASP A 345 -4.69 -2.74 7.21
N ALA A 346 -5.61 -3.71 7.13
CA ALA A 346 -6.49 -3.83 5.98
C ALA A 346 -7.40 -2.59 5.82
N LEU A 347 -8.01 -2.11 6.91
CA LEU A 347 -8.88 -0.92 6.86
C LEU A 347 -8.12 0.35 6.49
N MET A 348 -6.92 0.55 7.01
CA MET A 348 -6.07 1.70 6.66
C MET A 348 -5.85 1.82 5.15
N LEU A 349 -5.82 0.71 4.43
CA LEU A 349 -5.70 0.68 2.97
C LEU A 349 -7.07 0.66 2.26
N TRP A 350 -8.12 0.20 2.93
CA TRP A 350 -9.43 -0.05 2.34
C TRP A 350 -10.38 1.14 2.43
N ILE A 351 -10.20 2.01 3.42
CA ILE A 351 -11.06 3.19 3.70
C ILE A 351 -11.16 4.13 2.48
N GLN A 352 -10.05 4.44 1.82
CA GLN A 352 -10.07 5.25 0.60
C GLN A 352 -10.23 4.43 -0.70
N GLY A 353 -10.29 3.09 -0.57
CA GLY A 353 -10.28 2.14 -1.68
C GLY A 353 -8.87 1.64 -1.98
N VAL A 354 -8.75 0.35 -2.19
CA VAL A 354 -7.48 -0.39 -2.33
C VAL A 354 -6.67 -0.02 -3.58
N TRP A 355 -7.33 0.54 -4.59
CA TRP A 355 -6.73 0.76 -5.91
C TRP A 355 -5.50 1.68 -5.88
N GLY A 356 -5.50 2.73 -5.04
CA GLY A 356 -4.39 3.69 -4.95
C GLY A 356 -3.07 3.00 -4.59
N GLY A 357 -3.07 2.25 -3.48
CA GLY A 357 -1.90 1.50 -3.02
C GLY A 357 -1.47 0.39 -4.00
N LEU A 358 -2.43 -0.35 -4.58
CA LEU A 358 -2.12 -1.38 -5.58
C LEU A 358 -1.48 -0.76 -6.84
N ARG A 359 -2.01 0.38 -7.29
CA ARG A 359 -1.53 1.05 -8.50
C ARG A 359 -0.14 1.69 -8.35
N SER A 360 0.30 2.00 -7.14
CA SER A 360 1.65 2.51 -6.91
C SER A 360 2.73 1.60 -7.48
N TYR A 361 2.51 0.28 -7.48
CA TYR A 361 3.42 -0.70 -8.10
C TYR A 361 3.60 -0.48 -9.61
N LYS A 362 2.55 -0.03 -10.31
CA LYS A 362 2.68 0.31 -11.73
C LYS A 362 3.62 1.48 -11.94
N GLU A 363 3.57 2.49 -11.07
CA GLU A 363 4.46 3.64 -11.12
C GLU A 363 5.90 3.31 -10.64
N CYS A 364 6.04 2.34 -9.74
CA CYS A 364 7.34 1.88 -9.24
C CYS A 364 8.09 1.00 -10.24
N PHE A 365 7.37 0.21 -11.05
CA PHE A 365 7.93 -0.82 -11.93
C PHE A 365 7.63 -0.58 -13.42
N ASP A 366 7.19 0.63 -13.81
CA ASP A 366 6.97 0.95 -15.22
C ASP A 366 8.32 1.12 -15.94
N VAL A 367 8.65 0.12 -16.75
CA VAL A 367 9.87 0.08 -17.57
C VAL A 367 9.86 1.03 -18.77
N SER A 368 8.75 1.73 -19.05
CA SER A 368 8.58 2.55 -20.27
C SER A 368 9.21 3.93 -20.20
N GLY A 369 9.74 4.37 -19.05
CA GLY A 369 10.39 5.65 -18.91
C GLY A 369 11.07 5.85 -17.55
N ASN A 370 12.35 5.80 -17.48
CA ASN A 370 13.26 6.26 -16.38
C ASN A 370 12.92 5.83 -14.93
N ALA A 371 11.99 4.91 -14.74
CA ALA A 371 11.47 4.59 -13.42
C ALA A 371 12.13 3.38 -12.74
N ILE A 372 13.06 2.74 -13.36
CA ILE A 372 13.91 1.76 -12.70
C ILE A 372 15.23 2.45 -12.44
N ILE A 373 15.57 2.65 -11.17
CA ILE A 373 16.96 2.48 -10.81
C ILE A 373 17.25 1.05 -11.29
N CYS A 374 17.81 0.92 -12.49
CA CYS A 374 18.43 -0.32 -12.92
C CYS A 374 19.55 -0.55 -11.93
N LEU A 375 19.25 -1.31 -10.89
CA LEU A 375 20.16 -1.74 -9.86
C LEU A 375 21.14 -2.72 -10.51
N GLY A 376 22.01 -2.22 -11.38
CA GLY A 376 22.95 -3.05 -12.12
C GLY A 376 23.97 -2.34 -13.01
N GLU A 377 23.84 -1.05 -13.24
CA GLU A 377 24.82 -0.27 -14.01
C GLU A 377 25.12 1.08 -13.31
N ALA A 378 25.78 1.04 -12.18
CA ALA A 378 26.49 2.17 -11.57
C ALA A 378 27.82 1.68 -11.01
#